data_ff995f7e98d543113faf11d97228e9d2
#
_entry.id   ff995f7e98d543113faf11d97228e9d2
#
_cell.length_a   1.000
_cell.length_b   1.000
_cell.length_c   1.000
_cell.angle_alpha   90.00
_cell.angle_beta   90.00
_cell.angle_gamma   90.00
#
_symmetry.space_group_name_H-M   'P 1'
#
loop_
_entity.id
_entity.type
_entity.pdbx_description
1 polymer ?
#
loop_
_entity_poly.entity_id
_entity_poly.type
_entity_poly.pdbx_seq_one_letter_code
_entity_poly.pdbx_strand_id
1 'polypeptide(L)'
;MAEIGVHGGTDALGIAAHDFSTNRNACGPCPLAVEALQAAHSAQYPDPTYTALREQLAQFHGVEVRRVVMAGSASEFIHRITMHALRQGASCVSLPAHHYGDYPQAAQVWGLQLADRAAQRLGTGLHWACAPSSPLGQEDAVLAQWAAHPATPGTWRVLDCAYAPLRLDPAPALPGLDQLWQMWTPNKALGMTGVRAAYAIAPEHVTEQELTALRLLAPSWVVGAHGVAMLQAWTQPEVQQWLQASLVQLRDWKSQQLQLCERLGWQVLPGSLANYFVARWPEHLHTAMPQWLAALRAQSIKLRDATSFGLPGCVRLGVLPPASQRVLEQAWQELALKELV
;
A
#
# COMPACT_ATOMS: atom_id res chain seq x y z
N MET A 1 14.77 -10.55 -19.31
CA MET A 1 13.89 -11.07 -18.23
C MET A 1 13.35 -9.84 -17.50
N ALA A 2 12.04 -9.72 -17.35
CA ALA A 2 11.50 -8.65 -16.50
C ALA A 2 12.03 -8.86 -15.07
N GLU A 3 12.69 -7.86 -14.50
CA GLU A 3 13.09 -7.91 -13.09
C GLU A 3 11.84 -8.10 -12.23
N ILE A 4 11.88 -9.12 -11.37
CA ILE A 4 10.87 -9.28 -10.32
C ILE A 4 10.85 -7.98 -9.51
N GLY A 5 9.67 -7.38 -9.34
CA GLY A 5 9.54 -6.04 -8.77
C GLY A 5 10.31 -5.88 -7.46
N VAL A 6 11.10 -4.82 -7.38
CA VAL A 6 11.85 -4.48 -6.16
C VAL A 6 10.87 -4.01 -5.09
N HIS A 7 10.81 -4.70 -3.96
CA HIS A 7 9.95 -4.35 -2.82
C HIS A 7 10.77 -3.93 -1.60
N GLY A 8 10.15 -3.18 -0.69
CA GLY A 8 10.69 -2.97 0.66
C GLY A 8 10.50 -4.21 1.55
N GLY A 9 11.07 -4.19 2.75
CA GLY A 9 10.97 -5.27 3.72
C GLY A 9 12.15 -6.23 3.69
N THR A 10 11.93 -7.46 4.14
CA THR A 10 12.94 -8.52 4.24
C THR A 10 13.58 -8.83 2.88
N ASP A 11 14.87 -9.06 2.87
CA ASP A 11 15.65 -9.47 1.70
C ASP A 11 16.52 -10.71 2.01
N ALA A 12 17.44 -11.07 1.12
CA ALA A 12 18.34 -12.22 1.31
C ALA A 12 19.26 -12.10 2.56
N LEU A 13 19.45 -10.88 3.06
CA LEU A 13 20.20 -10.61 4.30
C LEU A 13 19.29 -10.66 5.55
N GLY A 14 18.04 -11.06 5.41
CA GLY A 14 17.07 -11.15 6.49
C GLY A 14 16.37 -9.84 6.82
N ILE A 15 15.87 -9.72 8.05
CA ILE A 15 15.14 -8.55 8.56
C ILE A 15 16.16 -7.48 8.99
N ALA A 16 16.02 -6.27 8.45
CA ALA A 16 16.80 -5.13 8.94
C ALA A 16 16.27 -4.63 10.30
N ALA A 17 17.14 -4.34 11.25
CA ALA A 17 16.74 -3.81 12.56
C ALA A 17 16.06 -2.44 12.43
N HIS A 18 16.50 -1.63 11.46
CA HIS A 18 16.00 -0.29 11.17
C HIS A 18 15.44 -0.24 9.73
N ASP A 19 14.27 -0.88 9.54
CA ASP A 19 13.66 -1.02 8.21
C ASP A 19 12.79 0.18 7.84
N PHE A 20 13.37 1.22 7.26
CA PHE A 20 12.68 2.37 6.66
C PHE A 20 12.05 2.03 5.28
N SER A 21 12.36 0.86 4.71
CA SER A 21 11.89 0.50 3.37
C SER A 21 10.44 0.04 3.33
N THR A 22 9.88 -0.36 4.48
CA THR A 22 8.51 -0.83 4.65
C THR A 22 7.63 0.26 5.26
N ASN A 23 6.52 0.59 4.63
CA ASN A 23 5.59 1.62 5.09
C ASN A 23 4.56 1.06 6.09
N ARG A 24 4.97 0.21 7.01
CA ARG A 24 4.10 -0.33 8.06
C ARG A 24 3.93 0.69 9.20
N ASN A 25 2.87 0.53 9.98
CA ASN A 25 2.74 1.22 11.26
C ASN A 25 3.88 0.81 12.19
N ALA A 26 4.77 1.75 12.52
CA ALA A 26 5.94 1.48 13.34
C ALA A 26 5.64 1.42 14.85
N CYS A 27 4.40 1.72 15.28
CA CYS A 27 3.93 1.49 16.64
C CYS A 27 3.48 0.03 16.88
N GLY A 28 3.33 -0.77 15.80
CA GLY A 28 2.87 -2.16 15.87
C GLY A 28 4.01 -3.19 15.89
N PRO A 29 3.62 -4.49 15.93
CA PRO A 29 2.27 -4.98 15.61
C PRO A 29 1.22 -4.62 16.65
N CYS A 30 -0.05 -4.45 16.19
CA CYS A 30 -1.18 -4.20 17.08
C CYS A 30 -1.38 -5.38 18.05
N PRO A 31 -1.31 -5.19 19.38
CA PRO A 31 -1.37 -6.29 20.36
C PRO A 31 -2.65 -7.12 20.22
N LEU A 32 -3.81 -6.49 20.13
CA LEU A 32 -5.10 -7.18 20.02
C LEU A 32 -5.21 -8.00 18.73
N ALA A 33 -4.63 -7.52 17.62
CA ALA A 33 -4.59 -8.30 16.40
C ALA A 33 -3.62 -9.48 16.49
N VAL A 34 -2.50 -9.35 17.23
CA VAL A 34 -1.59 -10.47 17.54
C VAL A 34 -2.29 -11.53 18.35
N GLU A 35 -3.03 -11.15 19.39
CA GLU A 35 -3.82 -12.07 20.22
C GLU A 35 -4.86 -12.83 19.39
N ALA A 36 -5.57 -12.12 18.49
CA ALA A 36 -6.51 -12.76 17.58
C ALA A 36 -5.85 -13.79 16.66
N LEU A 37 -4.63 -13.51 16.15
CA LEU A 37 -3.89 -14.47 15.35
C LEU A 37 -3.46 -15.71 16.16
N GLN A 38 -3.01 -15.51 17.39
CA GLN A 38 -2.60 -16.61 18.28
C GLN A 38 -3.78 -17.53 18.63
N ALA A 39 -4.99 -16.96 18.71
CA ALA A 39 -6.22 -17.71 18.96
C ALA A 39 -6.82 -18.38 17.71
N ALA A 40 -6.27 -18.10 16.50
CA ALA A 40 -6.81 -18.62 15.26
C ALA A 40 -6.65 -20.15 15.14
N HIS A 41 -7.72 -20.84 14.72
CA HIS A 41 -7.72 -22.27 14.49
C HIS A 41 -7.05 -22.64 13.17
N SER A 42 -5.73 -22.84 13.20
CA SER A 42 -4.93 -23.15 11.99
C SER A 42 -5.10 -24.59 11.47
N ALA A 43 -5.72 -25.49 12.24
CA ALA A 43 -5.93 -26.89 11.86
C ALA A 43 -7.13 -27.10 10.91
N GLN A 44 -7.96 -26.10 10.69
CA GLN A 44 -9.17 -26.20 9.88
C GLN A 44 -9.23 -25.07 8.84
N TYR A 45 -9.82 -25.35 7.69
CA TYR A 45 -10.16 -24.31 6.73
C TYR A 45 -11.20 -23.35 7.31
N PRO A 46 -11.12 -22.06 7.00
CA PRO A 46 -12.21 -21.13 7.32
C PRO A 46 -13.48 -21.47 6.51
N ASP A 47 -14.60 -20.84 6.88
CA ASP A 47 -15.81 -20.85 6.04
C ASP A 47 -15.46 -20.43 4.61
N PRO A 48 -15.72 -21.27 3.58
CA PRO A 48 -15.34 -21.00 2.20
C PRO A 48 -15.98 -19.72 1.61
N THR A 49 -17.10 -19.28 2.18
CA THR A 49 -17.81 -18.06 1.77
C THR A 49 -17.48 -16.85 2.66
N TYR A 50 -16.74 -17.06 3.75
CA TYR A 50 -16.40 -16.01 4.73
C TYR A 50 -17.62 -15.25 5.25
N THR A 51 -18.73 -15.92 5.48
CA THR A 51 -20.04 -15.31 5.77
C THR A 51 -19.96 -14.28 6.88
N ALA A 52 -19.59 -14.70 8.09
CA ALA A 52 -19.50 -13.80 9.25
C ALA A 52 -18.48 -12.66 9.06
N LEU A 53 -17.32 -12.95 8.43
CA LEU A 53 -16.30 -11.92 8.16
C LEU A 53 -16.81 -10.88 7.16
N ARG A 54 -17.49 -11.30 6.10
CA ARG A 54 -18.06 -10.38 5.12
C ARG A 54 -19.16 -9.49 5.71
N GLU A 55 -19.97 -10.03 6.61
CA GLU A 55 -20.97 -9.26 7.36
C GLU A 55 -20.31 -8.21 8.27
N GLN A 56 -19.26 -8.58 9.00
CA GLN A 56 -18.51 -7.65 9.85
C GLN A 56 -17.84 -6.53 9.04
N LEU A 57 -17.20 -6.87 7.92
CA LEU A 57 -16.59 -5.88 7.03
C LEU A 57 -17.63 -4.96 6.39
N ALA A 58 -18.77 -5.51 5.99
CA ALA A 58 -19.87 -4.73 5.43
C ALA A 58 -20.43 -3.74 6.45
N GLN A 59 -20.65 -4.18 7.69
CA GLN A 59 -21.07 -3.33 8.81
C GLN A 59 -20.03 -2.25 9.10
N PHE A 60 -18.75 -2.60 9.15
CA PHE A 60 -17.65 -1.67 9.39
C PHE A 60 -17.57 -0.54 8.36
N HIS A 61 -17.87 -0.83 7.09
CA HIS A 61 -17.86 0.14 6.00
C HIS A 61 -19.25 0.75 5.69
N GLY A 62 -20.31 0.30 6.34
CA GLY A 62 -21.67 0.75 6.06
C GLY A 62 -22.16 0.40 4.65
N VAL A 63 -21.79 -0.79 4.13
CA VAL A 63 -22.12 -1.24 2.76
C VAL A 63 -22.88 -2.56 2.78
N GLU A 64 -23.51 -2.94 1.66
CA GLU A 64 -24.15 -4.24 1.52
C GLU A 64 -23.11 -5.37 1.51
N VAL A 65 -23.43 -6.51 2.16
CA VAL A 65 -22.55 -7.70 2.27
C VAL A 65 -22.13 -8.24 0.90
N ARG A 66 -23.03 -8.15 -0.12
CA ARG A 66 -22.71 -8.63 -1.48
C ARG A 66 -21.49 -7.88 -2.07
N ARG A 67 -21.29 -6.62 -1.71
CA ARG A 67 -20.22 -5.76 -2.22
C ARG A 67 -18.84 -6.12 -1.67
N VAL A 68 -18.77 -6.89 -0.59
CA VAL A 68 -17.49 -7.33 0.01
C VAL A 68 -16.94 -8.53 -0.74
N VAL A 69 -15.75 -8.38 -1.31
CA VAL A 69 -15.03 -9.41 -2.06
C VAL A 69 -13.71 -9.72 -1.35
N MET A 70 -13.55 -10.96 -0.87
CA MET A 70 -12.33 -11.38 -0.16
C MET A 70 -11.15 -11.54 -1.12
N ALA A 71 -9.93 -11.24 -0.65
CA ALA A 71 -8.70 -11.35 -1.39
C ALA A 71 -7.54 -11.84 -0.50
N GLY A 72 -6.64 -12.65 -1.04
CA GLY A 72 -5.48 -13.16 -0.31
C GLY A 72 -4.43 -12.08 -0.05
N SER A 73 -4.39 -11.04 -0.85
CA SER A 73 -3.55 -9.86 -0.69
C SER A 73 -3.99 -8.77 -1.68
N ALA A 74 -3.45 -7.55 -1.53
CA ALA A 74 -3.60 -6.52 -2.56
C ALA A 74 -3.07 -7.02 -3.92
N SER A 75 -1.89 -7.62 -3.97
CA SER A 75 -1.30 -8.16 -5.21
C SER A 75 -2.19 -9.20 -5.88
N GLU A 76 -2.79 -10.11 -5.11
CA GLU A 76 -3.73 -11.09 -5.64
C GLU A 76 -4.96 -10.40 -6.25
N PHE A 77 -5.56 -9.43 -5.55
CA PHE A 77 -6.70 -8.69 -6.08
C PHE A 77 -6.35 -7.87 -7.34
N ILE A 78 -5.17 -7.26 -7.38
CA ILE A 78 -4.67 -6.53 -8.56
C ILE A 78 -4.66 -7.44 -9.78
N HIS A 79 -4.08 -8.64 -9.69
CA HIS A 79 -4.08 -9.61 -10.79
C HIS A 79 -5.49 -10.06 -11.16
N ARG A 80 -6.32 -10.32 -10.17
CA ARG A 80 -7.70 -10.79 -10.36
C ARG A 80 -8.60 -9.76 -11.04
N ILE A 81 -8.58 -8.50 -10.60
CA ILE A 81 -9.39 -7.43 -11.21
C ILE A 81 -8.89 -7.08 -12.61
N THR A 82 -7.58 -7.16 -12.85
CA THR A 82 -6.98 -6.96 -14.18
C THR A 82 -7.41 -8.04 -15.15
N MET A 83 -7.38 -9.31 -14.74
CA MET A 83 -7.88 -10.41 -15.55
C MET A 83 -9.40 -10.31 -15.78
N HIS A 84 -10.16 -9.90 -14.75
CA HIS A 84 -11.59 -9.68 -14.90
C HIS A 84 -11.88 -8.58 -15.92
N ALA A 85 -11.23 -7.43 -15.83
CA ALA A 85 -11.39 -6.34 -16.78
C ALA A 85 -11.05 -6.77 -18.22
N LEU A 86 -9.95 -7.51 -18.42
CA LEU A 86 -9.59 -8.09 -19.72
C LEU A 86 -10.71 -8.97 -20.28
N ARG A 87 -11.27 -9.88 -19.47
CA ARG A 87 -12.36 -10.77 -19.88
C ARG A 87 -13.66 -10.03 -20.24
N GLN A 88 -13.81 -8.83 -19.70
CA GLN A 88 -14.93 -7.93 -20.02
C GLN A 88 -14.62 -6.93 -21.16
N GLY A 89 -13.49 -7.11 -21.85
CA GLY A 89 -13.14 -6.34 -23.04
C GLY A 89 -12.24 -5.12 -22.81
N ALA A 90 -11.69 -4.93 -21.60
CA ALA A 90 -10.69 -3.90 -21.41
C ALA A 90 -9.43 -4.19 -22.25
N SER A 91 -8.88 -3.17 -22.89
CA SER A 91 -7.66 -3.25 -23.70
C SER A 91 -6.45 -2.57 -23.04
N CYS A 92 -6.69 -1.74 -22.05
CA CYS A 92 -5.64 -0.97 -21.40
C CYS A 92 -5.83 -0.80 -19.90
N VAL A 93 -4.72 -0.50 -19.23
CA VAL A 93 -4.65 -0.11 -17.82
C VAL A 93 -4.04 1.29 -17.72
N SER A 94 -4.78 2.22 -17.13
CA SER A 94 -4.35 3.60 -16.90
C SER A 94 -3.76 3.75 -15.50
N LEU A 95 -2.54 4.29 -15.44
CA LEU A 95 -1.74 4.38 -14.22
C LEU A 95 -1.36 5.84 -13.91
N PRO A 96 -1.20 6.20 -12.61
CA PRO A 96 -0.51 7.43 -12.24
C PRO A 96 0.95 7.40 -12.69
N ALA A 97 1.59 8.56 -12.83
CA ALA A 97 3.00 8.68 -13.22
C ALA A 97 3.95 7.89 -12.29
N HIS A 98 3.67 7.92 -11.00
CA HIS A 98 4.35 7.10 -9.99
C HIS A 98 3.34 6.16 -9.37
N HIS A 99 3.62 4.87 -9.34
CA HIS A 99 2.64 3.85 -8.95
C HIS A 99 3.29 2.63 -8.30
N TYR A 100 2.48 1.81 -7.67
CA TYR A 100 2.89 0.50 -7.16
C TYR A 100 3.18 -0.46 -8.33
N GLY A 101 4.28 -1.22 -8.22
CA GLY A 101 4.82 -2.04 -9.32
C GLY A 101 3.89 -3.16 -9.79
N ASP A 102 3.01 -3.66 -8.91
CA ASP A 102 2.11 -4.76 -9.26
C ASP A 102 1.03 -4.35 -10.28
N TYR A 103 0.67 -3.06 -10.37
CA TYR A 103 -0.31 -2.62 -11.37
C TYR A 103 0.17 -2.84 -12.82
N PRO A 104 1.35 -2.30 -13.22
CA PRO A 104 1.88 -2.55 -14.56
C PRO A 104 2.27 -4.02 -14.76
N GLN A 105 2.77 -4.69 -13.73
CA GLN A 105 3.11 -6.10 -13.81
C GLN A 105 1.89 -6.96 -14.16
N ALA A 106 0.76 -6.75 -13.48
CA ALA A 106 -0.49 -7.45 -13.78
C ALA A 106 -0.97 -7.14 -15.20
N ALA A 107 -0.93 -5.87 -15.63
CA ALA A 107 -1.31 -5.49 -16.98
C ALA A 107 -0.46 -6.21 -18.03
N GLN A 108 0.86 -6.23 -17.87
CA GLN A 108 1.78 -6.89 -18.79
C GLN A 108 1.57 -8.41 -18.84
N VAL A 109 1.41 -9.07 -17.69
CA VAL A 109 1.18 -10.51 -17.61
C VAL A 109 -0.11 -10.90 -18.32
N TRP A 110 -1.15 -10.09 -18.22
CA TRP A 110 -2.44 -10.35 -18.87
C TRP A 110 -2.56 -9.75 -20.28
N GLY A 111 -1.51 -9.13 -20.83
CA GLY A 111 -1.46 -8.62 -22.19
C GLY A 111 -2.25 -7.32 -22.41
N LEU A 112 -2.55 -6.57 -21.35
CA LEU A 112 -3.16 -5.24 -21.44
C LEU A 112 -2.10 -4.18 -21.72
N GLN A 113 -2.44 -3.19 -22.53
CA GLN A 113 -1.56 -2.05 -22.79
C GLN A 113 -1.52 -1.11 -21.58
N LEU A 114 -0.33 -0.58 -21.29
CA LEU A 114 -0.18 0.50 -20.32
C LEU A 114 -0.49 1.84 -20.97
N ALA A 115 -1.32 2.64 -20.32
CA ALA A 115 -1.68 3.96 -20.77
C ALA A 115 -1.30 5.00 -19.70
N ASP A 116 -0.64 6.08 -20.12
CA ASP A 116 -0.43 7.23 -19.25
C ASP A 116 -1.78 7.91 -19.00
N ARG A 117 -2.11 8.08 -17.73
CA ARG A 117 -3.34 8.75 -17.32
C ARG A 117 -3.45 10.19 -17.83
N ALA A 118 -2.33 10.90 -17.94
CA ALA A 118 -2.30 12.28 -18.44
C ALA A 118 -2.62 12.38 -19.94
N ALA A 119 -2.28 11.33 -20.71
CA ALA A 119 -2.49 11.28 -22.16
C ALA A 119 -3.89 10.70 -22.53
N GLN A 120 -4.57 10.03 -21.61
CA GLN A 120 -5.80 9.32 -21.89
C GLN A 120 -7.02 10.08 -21.37
N ARG A 121 -7.96 10.44 -22.26
CA ARG A 121 -9.31 10.80 -21.84
C ARG A 121 -9.88 9.58 -21.08
N LEU A 122 -10.63 9.83 -20.00
CA LEU A 122 -11.27 8.80 -19.18
C LEU A 122 -12.16 7.88 -20.07
N GLY A 123 -11.55 6.87 -20.69
CA GLY A 123 -12.17 5.93 -21.62
C GLY A 123 -12.34 4.55 -21.00
N THR A 124 -12.73 3.58 -21.84
CA THR A 124 -12.86 2.17 -21.44
C THR A 124 -11.53 1.57 -21.01
N GLY A 125 -11.54 0.79 -19.95
CA GLY A 125 -10.32 0.16 -19.40
C GLY A 125 -10.29 0.10 -17.87
N LEU A 126 -9.17 -0.38 -17.33
CA LEU A 126 -8.92 -0.43 -15.89
C LEU A 126 -8.09 0.79 -15.46
N HIS A 127 -8.59 1.55 -14.51
CA HIS A 127 -7.97 2.78 -14.02
C HIS A 127 -7.63 2.65 -12.55
N TRP A 128 -6.37 2.90 -12.20
CA TRP A 128 -5.89 2.85 -10.82
C TRP A 128 -5.72 4.25 -10.23
N ALA A 129 -6.14 4.41 -8.99
CA ALA A 129 -5.79 5.51 -8.10
C ALA A 129 -5.29 4.94 -6.78
N CYS A 130 -4.47 5.69 -6.05
CA CYS A 130 -4.02 5.32 -4.71
C CYS A 130 -4.00 6.58 -3.84
N ALA A 131 -4.68 6.54 -2.70
CA ALA A 131 -4.74 7.68 -1.77
C ALA A 131 -4.66 7.22 -0.31
N PRO A 132 -3.60 7.63 0.42
CA PRO A 132 -2.37 8.33 -0.03
C PRO A 132 -1.58 7.52 -1.06
N SER A 133 -1.00 8.20 -2.06
CA SER A 133 -0.33 7.58 -3.21
C SER A 133 1.00 6.92 -2.83
N SER A 134 1.35 5.82 -3.48
CA SER A 134 2.69 5.23 -3.39
C SER A 134 3.48 5.55 -4.67
N PRO A 135 4.71 6.11 -4.58
CA PRO A 135 5.55 6.25 -3.37
C PRO A 135 5.42 7.59 -2.63
N LEU A 136 4.71 8.59 -3.16
CA LEU A 136 4.79 9.98 -2.70
C LEU A 136 3.97 10.28 -1.44
N GLY A 137 2.97 9.45 -1.11
CA GLY A 137 2.08 9.68 0.02
C GLY A 137 1.08 10.82 -0.17
N GLN A 138 0.91 11.33 -1.39
CA GLN A 138 0.07 12.48 -1.73
C GLN A 138 -1.36 12.06 -2.04
N GLU A 139 -2.26 13.05 -2.19
CA GLU A 139 -3.55 12.81 -2.81
C GLU A 139 -3.40 12.44 -4.29
N ASP A 140 -4.33 11.62 -4.77
CA ASP A 140 -4.43 11.36 -6.20
C ASP A 140 -5.49 12.30 -6.81
N ALA A 141 -5.02 13.28 -7.59
CA ALA A 141 -5.87 14.32 -8.16
C ALA A 141 -7.00 13.79 -9.06
N VAL A 142 -6.88 12.56 -9.58
CA VAL A 142 -7.92 11.96 -10.41
C VAL A 142 -9.20 11.68 -9.62
N LEU A 143 -9.12 11.54 -8.30
CA LEU A 143 -10.29 11.22 -7.47
C LEU A 143 -11.36 12.32 -7.54
N ALA A 144 -10.95 13.58 -7.61
CA ALA A 144 -11.88 14.70 -7.82
C ALA A 144 -12.60 14.62 -9.17
N GLN A 145 -11.88 14.19 -10.22
CA GLN A 145 -12.48 13.99 -11.55
C GLN A 145 -13.43 12.79 -11.55
N TRP A 146 -13.07 11.70 -10.86
CA TRP A 146 -13.94 10.52 -10.76
C TRP A 146 -15.23 10.82 -9.97
N ALA A 147 -15.14 11.63 -8.95
CA ALA A 147 -16.31 12.07 -8.19
C ALA A 147 -17.27 12.94 -9.02
N ALA A 148 -16.72 13.78 -9.93
CA ALA A 148 -17.53 14.66 -10.77
C ALA A 148 -18.16 13.94 -11.98
N HIS A 149 -17.61 12.80 -12.41
CA HIS A 149 -18.02 12.12 -13.63
C HIS A 149 -18.20 10.61 -13.36
N PRO A 150 -19.43 10.08 -13.47
CA PRO A 150 -19.67 8.63 -13.38
C PRO A 150 -18.81 7.82 -14.35
N ALA A 151 -18.50 6.58 -13.99
CA ALA A 151 -17.79 5.68 -14.87
C ALA A 151 -18.69 5.31 -16.08
N THR A 152 -18.10 5.29 -17.28
CA THR A 152 -18.79 4.80 -18.48
C THR A 152 -18.77 3.27 -18.51
N PRO A 153 -19.71 2.61 -19.18
CA PRO A 153 -19.67 1.15 -19.39
C PRO A 153 -18.31 0.71 -19.94
N GLY A 154 -17.79 -0.40 -19.42
CA GLY A 154 -16.45 -0.90 -19.79
C GLY A 154 -15.30 -0.17 -19.08
N THR A 155 -15.57 0.60 -18.03
CA THR A 155 -14.56 1.30 -17.22
C THR A 155 -14.57 0.78 -15.79
N TRP A 156 -13.43 0.30 -15.33
CA TRP A 156 -13.20 -0.13 -13.94
C TRP A 156 -12.28 0.88 -13.24
N ARG A 157 -12.80 1.56 -12.23
CA ARG A 157 -12.03 2.51 -11.42
C ARG A 157 -11.73 1.87 -10.07
N VAL A 158 -10.45 1.71 -9.75
CA VAL A 158 -10.00 1.09 -8.51
C VAL A 158 -9.21 2.07 -7.69
N LEU A 159 -9.65 2.32 -6.46
CA LEU A 159 -8.93 3.06 -5.44
C LEU A 159 -8.18 2.07 -4.53
N ASP A 160 -6.86 2.14 -4.54
CA ASP A 160 -6.03 1.44 -3.57
C ASP A 160 -6.02 2.21 -2.24
N CYS A 161 -6.64 1.61 -1.23
CA CYS A 161 -6.78 2.12 0.14
C CYS A 161 -5.71 1.56 1.10
N ALA A 162 -4.62 0.94 0.60
CA ALA A 162 -3.63 0.28 1.45
C ALA A 162 -3.02 1.22 2.51
N TYR A 163 -2.95 2.51 2.23
CA TYR A 163 -2.41 3.53 3.13
C TYR A 163 -3.47 4.49 3.67
N ALA A 164 -4.72 4.37 3.27
CA ALA A 164 -5.80 5.21 3.79
C ALA A 164 -5.87 5.20 5.33
N PRO A 165 -5.73 4.03 6.02
CA PRO A 165 -5.70 4.00 7.49
C PRO A 165 -4.43 4.58 8.13
N LEU A 166 -3.37 4.79 7.36
CA LEU A 166 -2.08 5.35 7.82
C LEU A 166 -1.90 6.81 7.37
N ARG A 167 -2.99 7.45 7.00
CA ARG A 167 -3.01 8.87 6.71
C ARG A 167 -2.84 9.67 8.00
N LEU A 168 -1.86 10.54 8.04
CA LEU A 168 -1.51 11.33 9.23
C LEU A 168 -2.24 12.67 9.28
N ASP A 169 -2.54 13.25 8.12
CA ASP A 169 -3.27 14.51 8.04
C ASP A 169 -4.76 14.26 7.78
N PRO A 170 -5.67 15.10 8.31
CA PRO A 170 -7.09 14.96 8.05
C PRO A 170 -7.40 14.97 6.55
N ALA A 171 -8.23 14.03 6.12
CA ALA A 171 -8.73 14.01 4.75
C ALA A 171 -10.13 14.63 4.70
N PRO A 172 -10.45 15.43 3.69
CA PRO A 172 -11.84 15.65 3.35
C PRO A 172 -12.49 14.31 2.97
N ALA A 173 -13.76 14.15 3.27
CA ALA A 173 -14.50 12.99 2.79
C ALA A 173 -14.40 12.95 1.26
N LEU A 174 -13.99 11.81 0.70
CA LEU A 174 -13.98 11.61 -0.74
C LEU A 174 -15.41 11.31 -1.20
N PRO A 175 -16.04 12.18 -1.97
CA PRO A 175 -17.38 11.89 -2.51
C PRO A 175 -17.28 10.79 -3.57
N GLY A 176 -18.36 10.02 -3.74
CA GLY A 176 -18.46 9.01 -4.80
C GLY A 176 -17.66 7.74 -4.57
N LEU A 177 -17.24 7.42 -3.34
CA LEU A 177 -16.57 6.15 -3.02
C LEU A 177 -17.42 4.93 -3.35
N ASP A 178 -18.75 5.06 -3.31
CA ASP A 178 -19.74 4.05 -3.70
C ASP A 178 -19.71 3.72 -5.20
N GLN A 179 -19.09 4.55 -6.03
CA GLN A 179 -18.90 4.36 -7.47
C GLN A 179 -17.55 3.70 -7.83
N LEU A 180 -16.69 3.43 -6.85
CA LEU A 180 -15.34 2.92 -7.05
C LEU A 180 -15.17 1.52 -6.44
N TRP A 181 -14.34 0.70 -7.07
CA TRP A 181 -13.73 -0.41 -6.38
C TRP A 181 -12.75 0.12 -5.35
N GLN A 182 -12.88 -0.30 -4.10
CA GLN A 182 -11.97 0.08 -3.01
C GLN A 182 -11.20 -1.16 -2.57
N MET A 183 -9.89 -1.16 -2.74
CA MET A 183 -9.02 -2.27 -2.32
C MET A 183 -8.39 -1.97 -0.97
N TRP A 184 -8.68 -2.81 0.03
CA TRP A 184 -8.24 -2.64 1.41
C TRP A 184 -7.29 -3.75 1.85
N THR A 185 -6.18 -3.37 2.51
CA THR A 185 -5.21 -4.30 3.08
C THR A 185 -4.69 -3.75 4.42
N PRO A 186 -5.38 -4.05 5.55
CA PRO A 186 -5.09 -3.45 6.86
C PRO A 186 -3.79 -3.93 7.50
N ASN A 187 -3.11 -4.91 6.94
CA ASN A 187 -1.87 -5.46 7.48
C ASN A 187 -0.77 -4.41 7.72
N LYS A 188 -0.70 -3.36 6.88
CA LYS A 188 0.24 -2.25 7.09
C LYS A 188 -0.17 -1.38 8.27
N ALA A 189 -1.46 -1.07 8.38
CA ALA A 189 -2.02 -0.28 9.48
C ALA A 189 -1.84 -0.98 10.84
N LEU A 190 -1.96 -2.30 10.84
CA LEU A 190 -1.77 -3.13 12.04
C LEU A 190 -0.29 -3.46 12.35
N GLY A 191 0.66 -3.05 11.49
CA GLY A 191 2.07 -3.38 11.64
C GLY A 191 2.40 -4.86 11.37
N MET A 192 1.56 -5.58 10.61
CA MET A 192 1.57 -7.04 10.44
C MET A 192 1.70 -7.45 8.98
N THR A 193 2.66 -6.87 8.25
CA THR A 193 2.83 -7.05 6.80
C THR A 193 3.08 -8.50 6.36
N GLY A 194 3.52 -9.37 7.26
CA GLY A 194 3.68 -10.81 7.03
C GLY A 194 2.36 -11.57 6.92
N VAL A 195 1.26 -11.04 7.48
CA VAL A 195 -0.07 -11.64 7.36
C VAL A 195 -0.70 -11.25 6.04
N ARG A 196 -1.05 -12.25 5.24
CA ARG A 196 -1.58 -12.07 3.89
C ARG A 196 -3.09 -12.18 3.91
N ALA A 197 -3.77 -11.03 3.84
CA ALA A 197 -5.21 -10.92 3.69
C ALA A 197 -5.56 -9.51 3.19
N ALA A 198 -6.59 -9.43 2.36
CA ALA A 198 -7.16 -8.21 1.82
C ALA A 198 -8.64 -8.41 1.51
N TYR A 199 -9.32 -7.34 1.17
CA TYR A 199 -10.68 -7.38 0.62
C TYR A 199 -10.88 -6.16 -0.27
N ALA A 200 -11.87 -6.26 -1.15
CA ALA A 200 -12.34 -5.13 -1.93
C ALA A 200 -13.82 -4.86 -1.66
N ILE A 201 -14.20 -3.60 -1.77
CA ILE A 201 -15.60 -3.17 -1.78
C ILE A 201 -15.95 -2.81 -3.21
N ALA A 202 -16.93 -3.52 -3.78
CA ALA A 202 -17.41 -3.26 -5.12
C ALA A 202 -18.26 -1.99 -5.18
N PRO A 203 -18.29 -1.27 -6.32
CA PRO A 203 -19.24 -0.20 -6.54
C PRO A 203 -20.70 -0.67 -6.41
N GLU A 204 -21.60 0.23 -6.09
CA GLU A 204 -23.03 -0.11 -5.93
C GLU A 204 -23.69 -0.65 -7.20
N HIS A 205 -23.30 -0.10 -8.35
CA HIS A 205 -23.86 -0.46 -9.65
C HIS A 205 -23.43 -1.82 -10.19
N VAL A 206 -22.39 -2.45 -9.57
CA VAL A 206 -21.90 -3.75 -10.04
C VAL A 206 -22.91 -4.85 -9.76
N THR A 207 -23.24 -5.59 -10.80
CA THR A 207 -24.25 -6.66 -10.74
C THR A 207 -23.74 -7.90 -10.02
N GLU A 208 -24.66 -8.73 -9.49
CA GLU A 208 -24.28 -10.00 -8.86
C GLU A 208 -23.61 -10.96 -9.86
N GLN A 209 -23.95 -10.87 -11.13
CA GLN A 209 -23.31 -11.67 -12.19
C GLN A 209 -21.83 -11.28 -12.34
N GLU A 210 -21.50 -9.99 -12.35
CA GLU A 210 -20.11 -9.49 -12.41
C GLU A 210 -19.34 -9.86 -11.15
N LEU A 211 -19.96 -9.70 -9.96
CA LEU A 211 -19.35 -10.11 -8.68
C LEU A 211 -19.03 -11.60 -8.65
N THR A 212 -19.97 -12.43 -9.15
CA THR A 212 -19.77 -13.88 -9.26
C THR A 212 -18.63 -14.20 -10.23
N ALA A 213 -18.59 -13.55 -11.39
CA ALA A 213 -17.52 -13.74 -12.37
C ALA A 213 -16.14 -13.37 -11.79
N LEU A 214 -16.05 -12.28 -11.01
CA LEU A 214 -14.82 -11.88 -10.33
C LEU A 214 -14.44 -12.85 -9.20
N ARG A 215 -15.40 -13.33 -8.40
CA ARG A 215 -15.18 -14.29 -7.33
C ARG A 215 -14.67 -15.64 -7.85
N LEU A 216 -15.19 -16.10 -8.96
CA LEU A 216 -14.77 -17.36 -9.60
C LEU A 216 -13.33 -17.35 -10.13
N LEU A 217 -12.70 -16.18 -10.24
CA LEU A 217 -11.28 -16.05 -10.58
C LEU A 217 -10.35 -16.24 -9.37
N ALA A 218 -10.90 -16.25 -8.15
CA ALA A 218 -10.11 -16.50 -6.96
C ALA A 218 -9.87 -18.00 -6.73
N PRO A 219 -8.71 -18.38 -6.16
CA PRO A 219 -8.54 -19.74 -5.67
C PRO A 219 -9.46 -20.00 -4.47
N SER A 220 -9.78 -21.28 -4.22
CA SER A 220 -10.53 -21.69 -3.04
C SER A 220 -9.76 -21.27 -1.77
N TRP A 221 -10.49 -20.86 -0.74
CA TRP A 221 -9.89 -20.41 0.52
C TRP A 221 -8.78 -19.36 0.33
N VAL A 222 -9.09 -18.33 -0.44
CA VAL A 222 -8.15 -17.25 -0.77
C VAL A 222 -7.54 -16.57 0.46
N VAL A 223 -8.24 -16.58 1.61
CA VAL A 223 -7.75 -16.09 2.92
C VAL A 223 -7.70 -17.24 3.90
N GLY A 224 -6.53 -17.52 4.47
CA GLY A 224 -6.34 -18.54 5.51
C GLY A 224 -6.78 -18.07 6.90
N ALA A 225 -6.78 -18.96 7.89
CA ALA A 225 -7.28 -18.70 9.24
C ALA A 225 -6.68 -17.46 9.92
N HIS A 226 -5.36 -17.26 9.83
CA HIS A 226 -4.71 -16.07 10.39
C HIS A 226 -5.11 -14.77 9.67
N GLY A 227 -5.32 -14.83 8.36
CA GLY A 227 -5.83 -13.68 7.60
C GLY A 227 -7.26 -13.33 7.99
N VAL A 228 -8.11 -14.32 8.20
CA VAL A 228 -9.48 -14.14 8.72
C VAL A 228 -9.43 -13.49 10.10
N ALA A 229 -8.63 -14.02 11.02
CA ALA A 229 -8.49 -13.47 12.37
C ALA A 229 -7.99 -12.00 12.36
N MET A 230 -7.01 -11.67 11.51
CA MET A 230 -6.55 -10.31 11.35
C MET A 230 -7.66 -9.38 10.83
N LEU A 231 -8.45 -9.80 9.84
CA LEU A 231 -9.52 -8.99 9.28
C LEU A 231 -10.71 -8.84 10.24
N GLN A 232 -10.98 -9.85 11.09
CA GLN A 232 -11.95 -9.74 12.17
C GLN A 232 -11.48 -8.76 13.25
N ALA A 233 -10.21 -8.85 13.67
CA ALA A 233 -9.62 -7.90 14.61
C ALA A 233 -9.64 -6.47 14.05
N TRP A 234 -9.39 -6.29 12.74
CA TRP A 234 -9.43 -4.98 12.08
C TRP A 234 -10.73 -4.22 12.31
N THR A 235 -11.87 -4.89 12.36
CA THR A 235 -13.18 -4.27 12.53
C THR A 235 -13.53 -3.91 13.98
N GLN A 236 -12.70 -4.33 14.95
CA GLN A 236 -13.00 -4.11 16.38
C GLN A 236 -12.72 -2.65 16.79
N PRO A 237 -13.61 -2.04 17.59
CA PRO A 237 -13.43 -0.65 18.04
C PRO A 237 -12.12 -0.41 18.77
N GLU A 238 -11.67 -1.36 19.59
CA GLU A 238 -10.44 -1.24 20.37
C GLU A 238 -9.19 -1.25 19.47
N VAL A 239 -9.20 -2.01 18.38
CA VAL A 239 -8.14 -2.00 17.36
C VAL A 239 -8.14 -0.68 16.61
N GLN A 240 -9.30 -0.11 16.30
CA GLN A 240 -9.41 1.20 15.69
C GLN A 240 -8.93 2.32 16.64
N GLN A 241 -9.21 2.23 17.94
CA GLN A 241 -8.70 3.14 18.96
C GLN A 241 -7.17 3.07 19.05
N TRP A 242 -6.58 1.85 19.07
CA TRP A 242 -5.14 1.67 19.03
C TRP A 242 -4.54 2.32 17.77
N LEU A 243 -5.16 2.13 16.62
CA LEU A 243 -4.71 2.75 15.37
C LEU A 243 -4.72 4.27 15.48
N GLN A 244 -5.80 4.88 15.95
CA GLN A 244 -5.88 6.34 16.12
C GLN A 244 -4.79 6.88 17.07
N ALA A 245 -4.53 6.20 18.18
CA ALA A 245 -3.44 6.56 19.09
C ALA A 245 -2.07 6.47 18.39
N SER A 246 -1.86 5.42 17.58
CA SER A 246 -0.61 5.25 16.83
C SER A 246 -0.39 6.35 15.78
N LEU A 247 -1.45 6.86 15.14
CA LEU A 247 -1.34 7.97 14.18
C LEU A 247 -0.83 9.27 14.84
N VAL A 248 -1.22 9.52 16.09
CA VAL A 248 -0.69 10.66 16.85
C VAL A 248 0.82 10.53 17.01
N GLN A 249 1.27 9.36 17.46
CA GLN A 249 2.70 9.08 17.66
C GLN A 249 3.48 9.12 16.33
N LEU A 250 2.92 8.61 15.26
CA LEU A 250 3.55 8.65 13.94
C LEU A 250 3.70 10.07 13.39
N ARG A 251 2.77 11.01 13.69
CA ARG A 251 2.93 12.44 13.33
C ARG A 251 4.15 13.04 13.99
N ASP A 252 4.33 12.80 15.29
CA ASP A 252 5.48 13.32 16.05
C ASP A 252 6.79 12.75 15.48
N TRP A 253 6.85 11.44 15.24
CA TRP A 253 8.03 10.79 14.66
C TRP A 253 8.30 11.26 13.22
N LYS A 254 7.28 11.51 12.43
CA LYS A 254 7.43 12.06 11.07
C LYS A 254 8.06 13.45 11.12
N SER A 255 7.57 14.32 12.00
CA SER A 255 8.13 15.68 12.16
C SER A 255 9.62 15.62 12.48
N GLN A 256 10.04 14.75 13.41
CA GLN A 256 11.46 14.57 13.77
C GLN A 256 12.27 13.99 12.60
N GLN A 257 11.70 13.04 11.85
CA GLN A 257 12.37 12.41 10.72
C GLN A 257 12.53 13.38 9.52
N LEU A 258 11.61 14.30 9.31
CA LEU A 258 11.74 15.37 8.31
C LEU A 258 12.90 16.31 8.68
N GLN A 259 13.00 16.73 9.94
CA GLN A 259 14.14 17.53 10.43
C GLN A 259 15.47 16.78 10.32
N LEU A 260 15.47 15.45 10.56
CA LEU A 260 16.64 14.62 10.32
C LEU A 260 17.07 14.71 8.85
N CYS A 261 16.17 14.54 7.90
CA CYS A 261 16.48 14.64 6.46
C CYS A 261 17.12 15.99 6.12
N GLU A 262 16.62 17.10 6.67
CA GLU A 262 17.19 18.44 6.49
C GLU A 262 18.64 18.50 7.01
N ARG A 263 18.91 17.97 8.21
CA ARG A 263 20.28 17.91 8.79
C ARG A 263 21.24 17.04 7.95
N LEU A 264 20.73 16.00 7.28
CA LEU A 264 21.51 15.14 6.38
C LEU A 264 21.69 15.77 4.98
N GLY A 265 21.14 16.96 4.72
CA GLY A 265 21.16 17.61 3.42
C GLY A 265 20.24 16.96 2.39
N TRP A 266 19.26 16.17 2.82
CA TRP A 266 18.29 15.53 1.93
C TRP A 266 17.10 16.46 1.67
N GLN A 267 16.70 16.58 0.41
CA GLN A 267 15.53 17.34 0.01
C GLN A 267 14.27 16.48 0.09
N VAL A 268 13.41 16.71 1.07
CA VAL A 268 12.12 16.03 1.16
C VAL A 268 11.19 16.52 0.07
N LEU A 269 10.56 15.60 -0.68
CA LEU A 269 9.52 15.93 -1.64
C LEU A 269 8.22 16.28 -0.88
N PRO A 270 7.58 17.42 -1.18
CA PRO A 270 6.47 17.94 -0.40
C PRO A 270 5.17 17.15 -0.58
N GLY A 271 4.24 17.34 0.34
CA GLY A 271 2.83 16.92 0.20
C GLY A 271 2.51 15.48 0.64
N SER A 272 3.45 14.76 1.29
CA SER A 272 3.13 13.46 1.86
C SER A 272 2.20 13.57 3.07
N LEU A 273 1.06 12.89 2.97
CA LEU A 273 -0.01 12.80 3.98
C LEU A 273 0.06 11.49 4.78
N ALA A 274 0.97 10.58 4.41
CA ALA A 274 1.08 9.24 4.97
C ALA A 274 2.20 9.10 6.00
N ASN A 275 2.31 7.91 6.60
CA ASN A 275 3.40 7.51 7.49
C ASN A 275 4.70 7.16 6.72
N TYR A 276 4.90 7.75 5.57
CA TYR A 276 6.12 7.66 4.76
C TYR A 276 6.22 8.89 3.85
N PHE A 277 7.40 9.14 3.33
CA PHE A 277 7.67 10.19 2.37
C PHE A 277 8.85 9.83 1.49
N VAL A 278 9.12 10.64 0.46
CA VAL A 278 10.28 10.52 -0.42
C VAL A 278 11.24 11.66 -0.15
N ALA A 279 12.53 11.36 -0.08
CA ALA A 279 13.60 12.34 0.04
C ALA A 279 14.63 12.11 -1.07
N ARG A 280 15.08 13.21 -1.70
CA ARG A 280 16.17 13.22 -2.67
C ARG A 280 17.49 13.42 -1.93
N TRP A 281 18.47 12.60 -2.25
CA TRP A 281 19.82 12.74 -1.74
C TRP A 281 20.58 13.87 -2.44
N PRO A 282 21.68 14.39 -1.85
CA PRO A 282 22.57 15.33 -2.51
C PRO A 282 23.05 14.81 -3.88
N GLU A 283 23.10 15.66 -4.88
CA GLU A 283 23.33 15.26 -6.28
C GLU A 283 24.67 14.52 -6.46
N HIS A 284 25.71 14.95 -5.78
CA HIS A 284 27.04 14.32 -5.85
C HIS A 284 27.04 12.85 -5.35
N LEU A 285 26.04 12.43 -4.58
CA LEU A 285 25.89 11.05 -4.10
C LEU A 285 25.03 10.16 -5.01
N HIS A 286 24.40 10.71 -6.05
CA HIS A 286 23.47 9.92 -6.86
C HIS A 286 24.15 8.72 -7.55
N THR A 287 25.38 8.88 -8.02
CA THR A 287 26.14 7.78 -8.65
C THR A 287 26.61 6.75 -7.62
N ALA A 288 26.93 7.19 -6.40
CA ALA A 288 27.37 6.32 -5.31
C ALA A 288 26.19 5.70 -4.51
N MET A 289 24.94 6.07 -4.84
CA MET A 289 23.75 5.68 -4.07
C MET A 289 23.63 4.16 -3.85
N PRO A 290 23.88 3.26 -4.83
CA PRO A 290 23.81 1.83 -4.60
C PRO A 290 24.83 1.35 -3.55
N GLN A 291 26.05 1.90 -3.57
CA GLN A 291 27.11 1.56 -2.60
C GLN A 291 26.74 2.05 -1.18
N TRP A 292 26.19 3.25 -1.06
CA TRP A 292 25.73 3.79 0.21
C TRP A 292 24.54 2.99 0.79
N LEU A 293 23.58 2.62 -0.05
CA LEU A 293 22.48 1.76 0.35
C LEU A 293 22.97 0.39 0.84
N ALA A 294 23.96 -0.19 0.17
CA ALA A 294 24.58 -1.44 0.59
C ALA A 294 25.33 -1.29 1.93
N ALA A 295 26.07 -0.18 2.12
CA ALA A 295 26.79 0.10 3.36
C ALA A 295 25.84 0.33 4.55
N LEU A 296 24.74 1.03 4.36
CA LEU A 296 23.67 1.18 5.36
C LEU A 296 23.02 -0.17 5.66
N ARG A 297 22.78 -0.98 4.61
CA ARG A 297 22.19 -2.31 4.80
C ARG A 297 23.10 -3.25 5.59
N ALA A 298 24.40 -3.16 5.41
CA ALA A 298 25.40 -3.91 6.21
C ALA A 298 25.36 -3.52 7.70
N GLN A 299 24.91 -2.30 8.02
CA GLN A 299 24.64 -1.82 9.39
C GLN A 299 23.18 -2.06 9.84
N SER A 300 22.49 -2.98 9.17
CA SER A 300 21.09 -3.32 9.47
C SER A 300 20.08 -2.17 9.30
N ILE A 301 20.42 -1.17 8.47
CA ILE A 301 19.55 -0.05 8.09
C ILE A 301 19.11 -0.27 6.64
N LYS A 302 17.80 -0.34 6.39
CA LYS A 302 17.27 -0.54 5.05
C LYS A 302 16.43 0.65 4.60
N LEU A 303 16.83 1.28 3.51
CA LEU A 303 16.07 2.30 2.80
C LEU A 303 15.45 1.70 1.53
N ARG A 304 14.44 2.36 0.97
CA ARG A 304 13.85 1.96 -0.31
C ARG A 304 14.29 2.90 -1.42
N ASP A 305 15.18 2.44 -2.29
CA ASP A 305 15.52 3.13 -3.54
C ASP A 305 14.23 3.40 -4.34
N ALA A 306 14.01 4.66 -4.69
CA ALA A 306 12.82 5.09 -5.41
C ALA A 306 12.99 5.11 -6.94
N THR A 307 14.12 4.67 -7.48
CA THR A 307 14.40 4.64 -8.92
C THR A 307 13.35 3.82 -9.68
N SER A 308 12.93 2.68 -9.13
CA SER A 308 11.88 1.84 -9.73
C SER A 308 10.49 2.48 -9.77
N PHE A 309 10.29 3.59 -9.06
CA PHE A 309 9.08 4.42 -9.14
C PHE A 309 9.23 5.60 -10.11
N GLY A 310 10.34 5.67 -10.86
CA GLY A 310 10.65 6.80 -11.73
C GLY A 310 11.24 8.03 -11.00
N LEU A 311 11.83 7.82 -9.82
CA LEU A 311 12.42 8.86 -8.96
C LEU A 311 13.90 8.56 -8.67
N PRO A 312 14.80 8.65 -9.67
CA PRO A 312 16.22 8.41 -9.48
C PRO A 312 16.83 9.42 -8.51
N GLY A 313 17.83 8.99 -7.73
CA GLY A 313 18.47 9.82 -6.69
C GLY A 313 17.60 10.05 -5.45
N CYS A 314 16.47 9.36 -5.34
CA CYS A 314 15.55 9.47 -4.21
C CYS A 314 15.41 8.16 -3.45
N VAL A 315 15.12 8.26 -2.17
CA VAL A 315 14.70 7.15 -1.31
C VAL A 315 13.29 7.40 -0.76
N ARG A 316 12.49 6.34 -0.67
CA ARG A 316 11.26 6.39 0.12
C ARG A 316 11.55 5.85 1.52
N LEU A 317 11.11 6.60 2.54
CA LEU A 317 11.28 6.25 3.94
C LEU A 317 9.93 6.08 4.62
N GLY A 318 9.70 4.93 5.26
CA GLY A 318 8.68 4.79 6.29
C GLY A 318 9.09 5.55 7.55
N VAL A 319 8.11 6.07 8.27
CA VAL A 319 8.33 6.76 9.54
C VAL A 319 8.66 5.72 10.62
N LEU A 320 9.81 5.88 11.28
CA LEU A 320 10.28 5.02 12.36
C LEU A 320 10.48 5.80 13.67
N PRO A 321 10.58 5.07 14.81
CA PRO A 321 10.85 5.71 16.11
C PRO A 321 12.17 6.49 16.13
N PRO A 322 12.29 7.50 17.02
CA PRO A 322 13.50 8.33 17.14
C PRO A 322 14.80 7.56 17.37
N ALA A 323 14.73 6.39 18.01
CA ALA A 323 15.89 5.51 18.18
C ALA A 323 16.45 5.06 16.81
N SER A 324 15.59 4.61 15.88
CA SER A 324 16.00 4.23 14.53
C SER A 324 16.49 5.43 13.71
N GLN A 325 15.87 6.60 13.91
CA GLN A 325 16.28 7.84 13.25
C GLN A 325 17.72 8.24 13.66
N ARG A 326 18.06 8.15 14.94
CA ARG A 326 19.43 8.42 15.43
C ARG A 326 20.46 7.46 14.85
N VAL A 327 20.12 6.17 14.72
CA VAL A 327 21.01 5.17 14.12
C VAL A 327 21.26 5.50 12.65
N LEU A 328 20.23 5.91 11.90
CA LEU A 328 20.40 6.36 10.52
C LEU A 328 21.30 7.60 10.43
N GLU A 329 21.10 8.59 11.30
CA GLU A 329 21.90 9.83 11.35
C GLU A 329 23.37 9.51 11.58
N GLN A 330 23.67 8.70 12.58
CA GLN A 330 25.05 8.29 12.91
C GLN A 330 25.69 7.53 11.73
N ALA A 331 25.04 6.52 11.20
CA ALA A 331 25.58 5.72 10.10
C ALA A 331 25.84 6.57 8.85
N TRP A 332 24.96 7.53 8.56
CA TRP A 332 25.15 8.47 7.46
C TRP A 332 26.37 9.35 7.64
N GLN A 333 26.55 9.92 8.85
CA GLN A 333 27.71 10.76 9.17
C GLN A 333 29.03 9.98 9.08
N GLU A 334 29.06 8.73 9.55
CA GLU A 334 30.23 7.86 9.45
C GLU A 334 30.60 7.54 7.99
N LEU A 335 29.61 7.36 7.10
CA LEU A 335 29.87 7.15 5.68
C LEU A 335 30.38 8.42 5.00
N ALA A 336 29.79 9.57 5.30
CA ALA A 336 30.23 10.86 4.77
C ALA A 336 31.68 11.20 5.14
N LEU A 337 32.09 10.89 6.37
CA LEU A 337 33.49 11.08 6.79
C LEU A 337 34.47 10.18 6.02
N LYS A 338 34.05 8.99 5.60
CA LYS A 338 34.90 8.08 4.82
C LYS A 338 35.06 8.47 3.36
N GLU A 339 34.11 9.20 2.78
CA GLU A 339 34.22 9.73 1.41
C GLU A 339 35.15 10.94 1.31
N LEU A 340 35.42 11.61 2.42
CA LEU A 340 36.29 12.79 2.47
C LEU A 340 37.80 12.43 2.64
N VAL A 341 38.13 11.13 2.80
CA VAL A 341 39.47 10.57 2.94
C VAL A 341 39.83 9.73 1.72
#